data_19ae153567c31e241475825e1462eebf
#
_entry.id   19ae153567c31e241475825e1462eebf
#
_cell.length_a   1.000
_cell.length_b   1.000
_cell.length_c   1.000
_cell.angle_alpha   90.00
_cell.angle_beta   90.00
_cell.angle_gamma   90.00
#
_symmetry.space_group_name_H-M   'P 1'
#
loop_
_entity.id
_entity.type
_entity.pdbx_description
1 polymer ?
#
loop_
_entity_poly.entity_id
_entity_poly.type
_entity_poly.pdbx_seq_one_letter_code
_entity_poly.pdbx_strand_id
1 'polypeptide(L)'
;MKTDTIFYTLLQNLPSVLFELLEQPPTLALHYEFSSVEIKELARRIDGLFLPKPEYPQDPIYFVEVQFQSDDNLYWRLITEAFLYLNQYKPQRTWQAVVLWANRDLDPGIPLAYQTLLSAGLIHVVYLDEITDTSSSIGLGIIKLVISPEDEAIQQAKTLINLVEKADAAKSRNLLELVERMLVYKFSTYSRQELEAMLGLTEWQKTRFYQEVKEETKLETIPRLLNEGLTVEQIARILELEIEVVKQAIKQQTSK
;
A
#
# COMPACT_ATOMS: atom_id res chain seq x y z
N MET A 1 -5.89 7.83 -6.50
CA MET A 1 -5.76 8.34 -5.10
C MET A 1 -5.78 7.25 -4.03
N LYS A 2 -6.75 6.36 -3.97
CA LYS A 2 -6.73 5.25 -2.98
C LYS A 2 -5.69 4.17 -3.32
N THR A 3 -5.47 3.90 -4.58
CA THR A 3 -4.58 2.83 -5.07
C THR A 3 -3.11 3.14 -4.81
N ASP A 4 -2.69 4.41 -4.96
CA ASP A 4 -1.33 4.86 -4.66
C ASP A 4 -0.99 4.60 -3.19
N THR A 5 -1.93 4.90 -2.28
CA THR A 5 -1.78 4.62 -0.85
C THR A 5 -1.66 3.12 -0.57
N ILE A 6 -2.42 2.28 -1.29
CA ILE A 6 -2.35 0.83 -1.18
C ILE A 6 -0.95 0.33 -1.54
N PHE A 7 -0.44 0.73 -2.70
CA PHE A 7 0.88 0.29 -3.17
C PHE A 7 2.02 0.86 -2.33
N TYR A 8 1.93 2.11 -1.90
CA TYR A 8 2.86 2.66 -0.93
C TYR A 8 2.93 1.80 0.33
N THR A 9 1.75 1.47 0.90
CA THR A 9 1.65 0.63 2.09
C THR A 9 2.18 -0.78 1.84
N LEU A 10 1.88 -1.37 0.67
CA LEU A 10 2.38 -2.68 0.27
C LEU A 10 3.91 -2.69 0.19
N LEU A 11 4.52 -1.78 -0.56
CA LEU A 11 5.96 -1.70 -0.76
C LEU A 11 6.71 -1.36 0.55
N GLN A 12 6.09 -0.60 1.44
CA GLN A 12 6.64 -0.28 2.75
C GLN A 12 6.67 -1.52 3.68
N ASN A 13 5.62 -2.34 3.67
CA ASN A 13 5.52 -3.51 4.55
C ASN A 13 6.13 -4.78 3.95
N LEU A 14 6.14 -4.89 2.63
CA LEU A 14 6.69 -6.01 1.87
C LEU A 14 7.59 -5.52 0.73
N PRO A 15 8.75 -4.93 1.03
CA PRO A 15 9.66 -4.38 0.00
C PRO A 15 10.20 -5.46 -0.96
N SER A 16 10.15 -6.73 -0.58
CA SER A 16 10.51 -7.87 -1.45
C SER A 16 9.68 -7.94 -2.73
N VAL A 17 8.45 -7.45 -2.69
CA VAL A 17 7.52 -7.45 -3.84
C VAL A 17 8.11 -6.72 -5.05
N LEU A 18 8.83 -5.61 -4.83
CA LEU A 18 9.50 -4.92 -5.93
C LEU A 18 10.46 -5.84 -6.68
N PHE A 19 11.29 -6.59 -5.94
CA PHE A 19 12.29 -7.48 -6.53
C PHE A 19 11.66 -8.69 -7.19
N GLU A 20 10.56 -9.21 -6.64
CA GLU A 20 9.77 -10.26 -7.27
C GLU A 20 9.17 -9.80 -8.60
N LEU A 21 8.66 -8.57 -8.68
CA LEU A 21 8.16 -7.96 -9.92
C LEU A 21 9.25 -7.73 -10.97
N LEU A 22 10.49 -7.52 -10.52
CA LEU A 22 11.67 -7.38 -11.40
C LEU A 22 12.34 -8.72 -11.71
N GLU A 23 11.72 -9.84 -11.34
CA GLU A 23 12.27 -11.20 -11.49
C GLU A 23 13.64 -11.36 -10.81
N GLN A 24 13.86 -10.63 -9.70
CA GLN A 24 15.08 -10.66 -8.91
C GLN A 24 14.85 -11.38 -7.57
N PRO A 25 15.92 -11.86 -6.91
CA PRO A 25 15.78 -12.51 -5.61
C PRO A 25 15.10 -11.61 -4.57
N PRO A 26 13.99 -12.05 -3.92
CA PRO A 26 13.28 -11.26 -2.91
C PRO A 26 14.17 -10.83 -1.73
N THR A 27 15.24 -11.58 -1.47
CA THR A 27 16.23 -11.28 -0.43
C THR A 27 16.99 -9.98 -0.65
N LEU A 28 17.03 -9.46 -1.88
CA LEU A 28 17.60 -8.15 -2.17
C LEU A 28 16.92 -7.03 -1.38
N ALA A 29 15.64 -7.18 -1.03
CA ALA A 29 14.93 -6.21 -0.19
C ALA A 29 15.66 -5.91 1.13
N LEU A 30 16.44 -6.86 1.66
CA LEU A 30 17.20 -6.66 2.89
C LEU A 30 18.31 -5.61 2.73
N HIS A 31 18.74 -5.32 1.51
CA HIS A 31 19.75 -4.32 1.17
C HIS A 31 19.21 -2.88 1.16
N TYR A 32 17.88 -2.71 1.20
CA TYR A 32 17.22 -1.43 0.96
C TYR A 32 16.42 -0.92 2.15
N GLU A 33 16.22 0.40 2.14
CA GLU A 33 15.21 1.09 2.92
C GLU A 33 14.20 1.72 1.96
N PHE A 34 12.91 1.49 2.18
CA PHE A 34 11.83 2.13 1.43
C PHE A 34 11.53 3.49 2.03
N SER A 35 11.44 4.51 1.20
CA SER A 35 11.20 5.88 1.62
C SER A 35 10.33 6.63 0.62
N SER A 36 9.80 7.76 1.04
CA SER A 36 9.16 8.76 0.20
C SER A 36 9.85 10.09 0.45
N VAL A 37 10.27 10.77 -0.61
CA VAL A 37 11.09 11.97 -0.51
C VAL A 37 10.45 13.14 -1.26
N GLU A 38 10.34 14.28 -0.59
CA GLU A 38 9.89 15.53 -1.19
C GLU A 38 11.04 16.24 -1.91
N ILE A 39 10.82 16.60 -3.18
CA ILE A 39 11.74 17.41 -3.96
C ILE A 39 11.37 18.89 -3.77
N LYS A 40 12.16 19.59 -3.00
CA LYS A 40 11.88 20.98 -2.56
C LYS A 40 11.69 21.97 -3.69
N GLU A 41 12.44 21.83 -4.79
CA GLU A 41 12.43 22.80 -5.90
C GLU A 41 11.11 22.81 -6.69
N LEU A 42 10.33 21.73 -6.68
CA LEU A 42 9.09 21.61 -7.45
C LEU A 42 7.86 21.35 -6.59
N ALA A 43 7.98 21.33 -5.27
CA ALA A 43 6.93 20.86 -4.35
C ALA A 43 6.34 19.51 -4.78
N ARG A 44 7.18 18.62 -5.32
CA ARG A 44 6.84 17.28 -5.79
C ARG A 44 7.41 16.22 -4.86
N ARG A 45 6.73 15.11 -4.80
CA ARG A 45 7.07 13.99 -3.94
C ARG A 45 7.29 12.75 -4.78
N ILE A 46 8.43 12.09 -4.56
CA ILE A 46 8.67 10.75 -5.07
C ILE A 46 7.97 9.77 -4.12
N ASP A 47 6.99 9.05 -4.62
CA ASP A 47 6.15 8.18 -3.79
C ASP A 47 6.86 6.89 -3.39
N GLY A 48 7.70 6.32 -4.25
CA GLY A 48 8.46 5.11 -3.97
C GLY A 48 9.95 5.27 -4.25
N LEU A 49 10.75 5.26 -3.20
CA LEU A 49 12.20 5.33 -3.30
C LEU A 49 12.83 4.21 -2.49
N PHE A 50 13.58 3.33 -3.16
CA PHE A 50 14.37 2.31 -2.52
C PHE A 50 15.83 2.75 -2.49
N LEU A 51 16.31 3.03 -1.29
CA LEU A 51 17.68 3.46 -1.05
C LEU A 51 18.50 2.30 -0.53
N PRO A 52 19.60 1.92 -1.22
CA PRO A 52 20.50 0.88 -0.73
C PRO A 52 21.17 1.33 0.57
N LYS A 53 21.23 0.42 1.53
CA LYS A 53 21.95 0.63 2.78
C LYS A 53 23.45 0.82 2.52
N PRO A 54 24.18 1.47 3.43
CA PRO A 54 25.62 1.74 3.25
C PRO A 54 26.45 0.48 2.99
N GLU A 55 26.05 -0.67 3.52
CA GLU A 55 26.72 -1.96 3.40
C GLU A 55 26.67 -2.53 1.96
N TYR A 56 25.78 -1.99 1.10
CA TYR A 56 25.58 -2.42 -0.28
C TYR A 56 25.90 -1.29 -1.28
N PRO A 57 27.17 -0.88 -1.42
CA PRO A 57 27.55 0.29 -2.20
C PRO A 57 27.37 0.13 -3.72
N GLN A 58 27.24 -1.09 -4.21
CA GLN A 58 27.09 -1.39 -5.65
C GLN A 58 25.63 -1.45 -6.10
N ASP A 59 24.68 -1.53 -5.16
CA ASP A 59 23.27 -1.65 -5.48
C ASP A 59 22.70 -0.31 -5.98
N PRO A 60 21.82 -0.32 -7.01
CA PRO A 60 21.25 0.89 -7.57
C PRO A 60 20.17 1.49 -6.66
N ILE A 61 19.90 2.78 -6.82
CA ILE A 61 18.71 3.42 -6.28
C ILE A 61 17.52 3.08 -7.19
N TYR A 62 16.37 2.66 -6.64
CA TYR A 62 15.15 2.47 -7.42
C TYR A 62 14.15 3.59 -7.15
N PHE A 63 13.70 4.23 -8.24
CA PHE A 63 12.57 5.16 -8.26
C PHE A 63 11.36 4.38 -8.75
N VAL A 64 10.33 4.24 -7.92
CA VAL A 64 9.17 3.41 -8.23
C VAL A 64 7.93 4.28 -8.34
N GLU A 65 7.23 4.14 -9.44
CA GLU A 65 5.95 4.81 -9.69
C GLU A 65 4.89 3.74 -9.97
N VAL A 66 3.70 3.91 -9.41
CA VAL A 66 2.57 2.99 -9.59
C VAL A 66 1.41 3.73 -10.23
N GLN A 67 0.84 3.17 -11.30
CA GLN A 67 -0.15 3.89 -12.09
C GLN A 67 -1.36 3.04 -12.45
N PHE A 68 -2.54 3.51 -12.06
CA PHE A 68 -3.85 2.89 -12.30
C PHE A 68 -4.76 3.72 -13.22
N GLN A 69 -4.24 4.80 -13.75
CA GLN A 69 -4.95 5.67 -14.69
C GLN A 69 -3.99 6.06 -15.82
N SER A 70 -4.51 6.35 -17.01
CA SER A 70 -3.68 6.84 -18.09
C SER A 70 -3.10 8.22 -17.73
N ASP A 71 -1.80 8.40 -17.91
CA ASP A 71 -1.07 9.66 -17.71
C ASP A 71 0.01 9.81 -18.78
N ASP A 72 -0.28 10.60 -19.80
CA ASP A 72 0.64 10.86 -20.92
C ASP A 72 1.96 11.54 -20.48
N ASN A 73 1.98 12.14 -19.28
CA ASN A 73 3.14 12.82 -18.73
C ASN A 73 3.92 11.99 -17.72
N LEU A 74 3.52 10.75 -17.43
CA LEU A 74 4.13 9.94 -16.38
C LEU A 74 5.65 9.82 -16.56
N TYR A 75 6.13 9.37 -17.72
CA TYR A 75 7.56 9.19 -17.97
C TYR A 75 8.34 10.51 -17.92
N TRP A 76 7.75 11.60 -18.43
CA TRP A 76 8.36 12.93 -18.34
C TRP A 76 8.53 13.36 -16.88
N ARG A 77 7.52 13.14 -16.05
CA ARG A 77 7.51 13.46 -14.64
C ARG A 77 8.52 12.61 -13.88
N LEU A 78 8.42 11.28 -13.97
CA LEU A 78 9.27 10.33 -13.26
C LEU A 78 10.76 10.56 -13.53
N ILE A 79 11.15 10.70 -14.80
CA ILE A 79 12.54 10.92 -15.18
C ILE A 79 13.03 12.28 -14.70
N THR A 80 12.21 13.32 -14.79
CA THR A 80 12.53 14.65 -14.25
C THR A 80 12.77 14.58 -12.74
N GLU A 81 11.89 13.92 -12.00
CA GLU A 81 11.98 13.76 -10.54
C GLU A 81 13.23 12.96 -10.13
N ALA A 82 13.53 11.87 -10.84
CA ALA A 82 14.74 11.10 -10.62
C ALA A 82 16.01 11.96 -10.83
N PHE A 83 16.09 12.72 -11.92
CA PHE A 83 17.25 13.60 -12.18
C PHE A 83 17.35 14.74 -11.18
N LEU A 84 16.25 15.30 -10.73
CA LEU A 84 16.26 16.34 -9.68
C LEU A 84 16.75 15.76 -8.34
N TYR A 85 16.29 14.56 -7.97
CA TYR A 85 16.80 13.84 -6.81
C TYR A 85 18.32 13.61 -6.92
N LEU A 86 18.78 13.08 -8.07
CA LEU A 86 20.20 12.84 -8.30
C LEU A 86 21.02 14.14 -8.24
N ASN A 87 20.51 15.25 -8.78
CA ASN A 87 21.16 16.55 -8.68
C ASN A 87 21.21 17.09 -7.25
N GLN A 88 20.13 16.94 -6.49
CA GLN A 88 20.04 17.42 -5.11
C GLN A 88 20.95 16.66 -4.16
N TYR A 89 20.98 15.32 -4.25
CA TYR A 89 21.67 14.47 -3.30
C TYR A 89 23.03 13.96 -3.78
N LYS A 90 23.32 14.01 -5.08
CA LYS A 90 24.59 13.62 -5.73
C LYS A 90 25.10 12.24 -5.26
N PRO A 91 24.24 11.22 -5.22
CA PRO A 91 24.63 9.90 -4.74
C PRO A 91 25.72 9.31 -5.66
N GLN A 92 26.70 8.61 -5.08
CA GLN A 92 27.73 7.91 -5.81
C GLN A 92 27.27 6.47 -6.13
N ARG A 93 26.10 6.35 -6.78
CA ARG A 93 25.43 5.07 -7.08
C ARG A 93 24.74 5.13 -8.43
N THR A 94 24.55 3.99 -9.04
CA THR A 94 23.64 3.84 -10.19
C THR A 94 22.18 3.97 -9.74
N TRP A 95 21.30 4.13 -10.69
CA TRP A 95 19.87 4.24 -10.43
C TRP A 95 19.05 3.51 -11.51
N GLN A 96 17.83 3.16 -11.16
CA GLN A 96 16.84 2.58 -12.06
C GLN A 96 15.46 3.18 -11.74
N ALA A 97 14.65 3.37 -12.77
CA ALA A 97 13.24 3.73 -12.64
C ALA A 97 12.38 2.48 -12.90
N VAL A 98 11.37 2.27 -12.08
CA VAL A 98 10.42 1.17 -12.21
C VAL A 98 9.01 1.74 -12.30
N VAL A 99 8.30 1.43 -13.37
CA VAL A 99 6.90 1.82 -13.55
C VAL A 99 6.03 0.58 -13.48
N LEU A 100 5.10 0.59 -12.53
CA LEU A 100 4.12 -0.48 -12.31
C LEU A 100 2.76 -0.02 -12.85
N TRP A 101 2.40 -0.47 -14.03
CA TRP A 101 1.09 -0.20 -14.65
C TRP A 101 0.06 -1.26 -14.23
N ALA A 102 -1.16 -0.85 -13.95
CA ALA A 102 -2.24 -1.81 -13.69
C ALA A 102 -2.45 -2.76 -14.86
N ASN A 103 -2.41 -2.24 -16.09
CA ASN A 103 -2.44 -3.00 -17.33
C ASN A 103 -1.77 -2.21 -18.47
N ARG A 104 -1.55 -2.88 -19.60
CA ARG A 104 -0.86 -2.33 -20.77
C ARG A 104 -1.64 -1.20 -21.47
N ASP A 105 -2.96 -1.22 -21.43
CA ASP A 105 -3.79 -0.23 -22.12
C ASP A 105 -3.67 1.18 -21.49
N LEU A 106 -3.21 1.26 -20.26
CA LEU A 106 -3.00 2.53 -19.55
C LEU A 106 -1.66 3.18 -19.87
N ASP A 107 -0.69 2.40 -20.40
CA ASP A 107 0.66 2.87 -20.70
C ASP A 107 0.69 3.66 -22.01
N PRO A 108 1.02 4.96 -22.01
CA PRO A 108 1.15 5.75 -23.22
C PRO A 108 2.40 5.39 -24.05
N GLY A 109 3.24 4.51 -23.51
CA GLY A 109 4.54 4.17 -24.10
C GLY A 109 5.65 5.16 -23.73
N ILE A 110 6.88 4.65 -23.69
CA ILE A 110 8.05 5.46 -23.36
C ILE A 110 8.34 6.46 -24.48
N PRO A 111 8.44 7.77 -24.17
CA PRO A 111 8.78 8.80 -25.15
C PRO A 111 10.10 8.50 -25.90
N LEU A 112 10.16 8.85 -27.17
CA LEU A 112 11.36 8.62 -28.00
C LEU A 112 12.64 9.18 -27.35
N ALA A 113 12.52 10.30 -26.64
CA ALA A 113 13.64 10.93 -25.93
C ALA A 113 14.24 10.03 -24.82
N TYR A 114 13.48 9.07 -24.29
CA TYR A 114 13.90 8.17 -23.20
C TYR A 114 14.13 6.73 -23.65
N GLN A 115 13.99 6.43 -24.95
CA GLN A 115 14.22 5.07 -25.49
C GLN A 115 15.64 4.54 -25.19
N THR A 116 16.64 5.43 -25.15
CA THR A 116 18.01 5.05 -24.78
C THR A 116 18.11 4.59 -23.32
N LEU A 117 17.35 5.22 -22.42
CA LEU A 117 17.33 4.81 -21.00
C LEU A 117 16.67 3.44 -20.85
N LEU A 118 15.60 3.17 -21.60
CA LEU A 118 14.97 1.85 -21.66
C LEU A 118 15.97 0.79 -22.17
N SER A 119 16.60 1.06 -23.31
CA SER A 119 17.55 0.13 -23.93
C SER A 119 18.79 -0.12 -23.07
N ALA A 120 19.17 0.84 -22.22
CA ALA A 120 20.24 0.71 -21.24
C ALA A 120 19.81 -0.02 -19.94
N GLY A 121 18.55 -0.45 -19.82
CA GLY A 121 18.02 -1.09 -18.62
C GLY A 121 17.87 -0.15 -17.42
N LEU A 122 17.78 1.17 -17.66
CA LEU A 122 17.55 2.17 -16.61
C LEU A 122 16.06 2.42 -16.33
N ILE A 123 15.17 1.99 -17.23
CA ILE A 123 13.72 2.03 -17.05
C ILE A 123 13.19 0.61 -17.16
N HIS A 124 12.46 0.17 -16.16
CA HIS A 124 11.74 -1.10 -16.12
C HIS A 124 10.24 -0.80 -16.13
N VAL A 125 9.52 -1.49 -17.01
CA VAL A 125 8.06 -1.39 -17.08
C VAL A 125 7.47 -2.75 -16.75
N VAL A 126 6.57 -2.80 -15.79
CA VAL A 126 5.88 -4.01 -15.34
C VAL A 126 4.38 -3.79 -15.46
N TYR A 127 3.69 -4.72 -16.10
CA TYR A 127 2.23 -4.75 -16.19
C TYR A 127 1.69 -5.75 -15.18
N LEU A 128 0.94 -5.24 -14.20
CA LEU A 128 0.53 -6.02 -13.04
C LEU A 128 -0.46 -7.12 -13.39
N ASP A 129 -1.30 -6.91 -14.41
CA ASP A 129 -2.27 -7.90 -14.90
C ASP A 129 -1.62 -9.08 -15.65
N GLU A 130 -0.38 -8.92 -16.12
CA GLU A 130 0.38 -9.97 -16.80
C GLU A 130 1.12 -10.91 -15.83
N ILE A 131 1.07 -10.64 -14.50
CA ILE A 131 1.69 -11.50 -13.50
C ILE A 131 0.88 -12.79 -13.37
N THR A 132 1.47 -13.92 -13.77
CA THR A 132 0.78 -15.22 -13.82
C THR A 132 0.98 -16.07 -12.59
N ASP A 133 2.18 -16.13 -12.02
CA ASP A 133 2.48 -16.93 -10.84
C ASP A 133 2.50 -16.11 -9.56
N THR A 134 1.39 -16.18 -8.83
CA THR A 134 1.23 -15.53 -7.53
C THR A 134 1.13 -16.54 -6.37
N SER A 135 1.23 -17.83 -6.68
CA SER A 135 0.91 -18.91 -5.72
C SER A 135 1.94 -19.08 -4.60
N SER A 136 3.18 -18.64 -4.83
CA SER A 136 4.30 -18.79 -3.90
C SER A 136 4.66 -17.50 -3.15
N SER A 137 4.13 -16.35 -3.57
CA SER A 137 4.43 -15.05 -2.98
C SER A 137 3.18 -14.37 -2.40
N ILE A 138 3.22 -14.07 -1.11
CA ILE A 138 2.16 -13.31 -0.43
C ILE A 138 2.06 -11.90 -1.05
N GLY A 139 3.19 -11.28 -1.37
CA GLY A 139 3.21 -9.95 -1.97
C GLY A 139 2.56 -9.90 -3.35
N LEU A 140 2.93 -10.81 -4.25
CA LEU A 140 2.28 -10.95 -5.56
C LEU A 140 0.81 -11.34 -5.43
N GLY A 141 0.45 -12.16 -4.44
CA GLY A 141 -0.94 -12.50 -4.12
C GLY A 141 -1.76 -11.26 -3.71
N ILE A 142 -1.19 -10.35 -2.94
CA ILE A 142 -1.82 -9.07 -2.58
C ILE A 142 -2.01 -8.20 -3.83
N ILE A 143 -1.00 -8.08 -4.70
CA ILE A 143 -1.13 -7.35 -5.96
C ILE A 143 -2.29 -7.93 -6.78
N LYS A 144 -2.31 -9.24 -6.95
CA LYS A 144 -3.38 -9.94 -7.68
C LYS A 144 -4.76 -9.62 -7.09
N LEU A 145 -4.89 -9.66 -5.75
CA LEU A 145 -6.12 -9.28 -5.06
C LEU A 145 -6.55 -7.84 -5.41
N VAL A 146 -5.61 -6.89 -5.41
CA VAL A 146 -5.91 -5.47 -5.68
C VAL A 146 -6.39 -5.25 -7.12
N ILE A 147 -5.74 -5.88 -8.11
CA ILE A 147 -6.05 -5.65 -9.54
C ILE A 147 -7.23 -6.48 -10.05
N SER A 148 -7.59 -7.59 -9.41
CA SER A 148 -8.66 -8.48 -9.87
C SER A 148 -10.04 -7.84 -9.82
N PRO A 149 -10.99 -8.23 -10.67
CA PRO A 149 -12.40 -7.89 -10.52
C PRO A 149 -12.96 -8.32 -9.14
N GLU A 150 -14.03 -7.67 -8.67
CA GLU A 150 -14.57 -7.94 -7.32
C GLU A 150 -15.06 -9.38 -7.12
N ASP A 151 -15.65 -9.97 -8.15
CA ASP A 151 -16.14 -11.35 -8.14
C ASP A 151 -15.04 -12.39 -7.96
N GLU A 152 -13.85 -12.16 -8.52
CA GLU A 152 -12.69 -13.02 -8.36
C GLU A 152 -11.92 -12.73 -7.06
N ALA A 153 -11.92 -11.48 -6.63
CA ALA A 153 -11.09 -11.01 -5.51
C ALA A 153 -11.41 -11.72 -4.19
N ILE A 154 -12.67 -12.13 -3.95
CA ILE A 154 -13.07 -12.85 -2.75
C ILE A 154 -12.40 -14.22 -2.68
N GLN A 155 -12.38 -14.94 -3.79
CA GLN A 155 -11.72 -16.27 -3.83
C GLN A 155 -10.21 -16.14 -3.68
N GLN A 156 -9.63 -15.12 -4.27
CA GLN A 156 -8.20 -14.83 -4.11
C GLN A 156 -7.84 -14.42 -2.69
N ALA A 157 -8.69 -13.61 -2.04
CA ALA A 157 -8.53 -13.25 -0.63
C ALA A 157 -8.50 -14.49 0.27
N LYS A 158 -9.43 -15.43 0.09
CA LYS A 158 -9.44 -16.71 0.84
C LYS A 158 -8.17 -17.51 0.65
N THR A 159 -7.69 -17.61 -0.59
CA THR A 159 -6.44 -18.31 -0.90
C THR A 159 -5.24 -17.64 -0.23
N LEU A 160 -5.19 -16.32 -0.29
CA LEU A 160 -4.12 -15.52 0.31
C LEU A 160 -4.11 -15.61 1.83
N ILE A 161 -5.27 -15.55 2.48
CA ILE A 161 -5.39 -15.71 3.94
C ILE A 161 -4.89 -17.09 4.37
N ASN A 162 -5.31 -18.15 3.69
CA ASN A 162 -4.82 -19.50 3.96
C ASN A 162 -3.30 -19.64 3.77
N LEU A 163 -2.72 -18.89 2.85
CA LEU A 163 -1.26 -18.84 2.65
C LEU A 163 -0.56 -18.14 3.80
N VAL A 164 -1.12 -17.01 4.25
CA VAL A 164 -0.58 -16.23 5.38
C VAL A 164 -0.67 -17.00 6.68
N GLU A 165 -1.77 -17.72 6.93
CA GLU A 165 -1.95 -18.54 8.15
C GLU A 165 -0.93 -19.67 8.28
N LYS A 166 -0.40 -20.16 7.15
CA LYS A 166 0.67 -21.17 7.11
C LYS A 166 2.07 -20.59 7.34
N ALA A 167 2.22 -19.28 7.33
CA ALA A 167 3.49 -18.62 7.60
C ALA A 167 3.79 -18.63 9.11
N ASP A 168 5.01 -18.22 9.48
CA ASP A 168 5.42 -18.08 10.88
C ASP A 168 4.48 -17.13 11.64
N ALA A 169 4.02 -17.52 12.83
CA ALA A 169 3.00 -16.84 13.62
C ALA A 169 3.30 -15.36 13.90
N ALA A 170 4.60 -14.99 14.04
CA ALA A 170 4.99 -13.60 14.26
C ALA A 170 4.82 -12.73 12.98
N LYS A 171 5.01 -13.33 11.81
CA LYS A 171 4.84 -12.67 10.50
C LYS A 171 3.39 -12.71 10.04
N SER A 172 2.66 -13.78 10.35
CA SER A 172 1.27 -13.99 9.92
C SER A 172 0.36 -12.86 10.37
N ARG A 173 0.50 -12.35 11.60
CA ARG A 173 -0.35 -11.27 12.11
C ARG A 173 -0.22 -10.00 11.28
N ASN A 174 1.01 -9.51 11.04
CA ASN A 174 1.25 -8.29 10.26
C ASN A 174 0.78 -8.44 8.81
N LEU A 175 0.96 -9.64 8.25
CA LEU A 175 0.51 -9.95 6.89
C LEU A 175 -1.02 -10.03 6.79
N LEU A 176 -1.70 -10.61 7.78
CA LEU A 176 -3.17 -10.60 7.85
C LEU A 176 -3.71 -9.18 7.95
N GLU A 177 -3.12 -8.33 8.79
CA GLU A 177 -3.50 -6.92 8.90
C GLU A 177 -3.32 -6.18 7.57
N LEU A 178 -2.24 -6.48 6.82
CA LEU A 178 -2.02 -5.90 5.50
C LEU A 178 -3.08 -6.36 4.49
N VAL A 179 -3.37 -7.66 4.43
CA VAL A 179 -4.42 -8.24 3.56
C VAL A 179 -5.78 -7.64 3.91
N GLU A 180 -6.11 -7.55 5.19
CA GLU A 180 -7.35 -6.95 5.68
C GLU A 180 -7.49 -5.50 5.22
N ARG A 181 -6.44 -4.70 5.38
CA ARG A 181 -6.41 -3.32 4.90
C ARG A 181 -6.66 -3.23 3.40
N MET A 182 -6.04 -4.11 2.61
CA MET A 182 -6.26 -4.17 1.16
C MET A 182 -7.71 -4.52 0.80
N LEU A 183 -8.32 -5.47 1.53
CA LEU A 183 -9.72 -5.85 1.35
C LEU A 183 -10.68 -4.69 1.65
N VAL A 184 -10.48 -3.98 2.75
CA VAL A 184 -11.29 -2.79 3.10
C VAL A 184 -11.17 -1.69 2.03
N TYR A 185 -9.98 -1.46 1.48
CA TYR A 185 -9.81 -0.52 0.38
C TYR A 185 -10.51 -0.97 -0.90
N LYS A 186 -10.38 -2.24 -1.25
CA LYS A 186 -10.97 -2.80 -2.48
C LYS A 186 -12.49 -2.83 -2.40
N PHE A 187 -13.02 -3.33 -1.31
CA PHE A 187 -14.46 -3.51 -1.07
C PHE A 187 -15.05 -2.37 -0.23
N SER A 188 -14.75 -1.13 -0.60
CA SER A 188 -15.16 0.06 0.16
C SER A 188 -16.69 0.27 0.26
N THR A 189 -17.48 -0.43 -0.55
CA THR A 189 -18.95 -0.41 -0.54
C THR A 189 -19.57 -1.43 0.41
N TYR A 190 -18.79 -2.44 0.84
CA TYR A 190 -19.25 -3.48 1.75
C TYR A 190 -18.95 -3.11 3.20
N SER A 191 -19.91 -3.41 4.07
CA SER A 191 -19.64 -3.37 5.50
C SER A 191 -18.66 -4.48 5.90
N ARG A 192 -17.97 -4.29 7.01
CA ARG A 192 -17.07 -5.33 7.53
C ARG A 192 -17.77 -6.65 7.82
N GLN A 193 -18.98 -6.60 8.36
CA GLN A 193 -19.76 -7.80 8.64
C GLN A 193 -20.05 -8.59 7.38
N GLU A 194 -20.32 -7.90 6.26
CA GLU A 194 -20.49 -8.55 4.97
C GLU A 194 -19.17 -9.18 4.49
N LEU A 195 -18.04 -8.49 4.62
CA LEU A 195 -16.73 -9.03 4.27
C LEU A 195 -16.35 -10.23 5.13
N GLU A 196 -16.59 -10.18 6.45
CA GLU A 196 -16.38 -11.32 7.35
C GLU A 196 -17.22 -12.54 6.95
N ALA A 197 -18.49 -12.32 6.64
CA ALA A 197 -19.38 -13.40 6.19
C ALA A 197 -18.93 -13.99 4.85
N MET A 198 -18.50 -13.15 3.90
CA MET A 198 -18.04 -13.58 2.58
C MET A 198 -16.71 -14.35 2.64
N LEU A 199 -15.82 -13.97 3.54
CA LEU A 199 -14.49 -14.57 3.70
C LEU A 199 -14.47 -15.75 4.67
N GLY A 200 -15.47 -15.87 5.54
CA GLY A 200 -15.58 -16.95 6.53
C GLY A 200 -14.55 -16.86 7.66
N LEU A 201 -14.13 -15.65 8.03
CA LEU A 201 -13.01 -15.43 8.94
C LEU A 201 -13.49 -15.14 10.37
N THR A 202 -13.31 -16.10 11.26
CA THR A 202 -13.46 -15.89 12.72
C THR A 202 -12.23 -15.23 13.37
N GLU A 203 -11.04 -15.37 12.76
CA GLU A 203 -9.79 -14.82 13.27
C GLU A 203 -9.60 -13.33 12.95
N TRP A 204 -10.30 -12.79 11.96
CA TRP A 204 -10.24 -11.38 11.59
C TRP A 204 -10.57 -10.44 12.76
N GLN A 205 -11.55 -10.80 13.58
CA GLN A 205 -11.94 -10.01 14.76
C GLN A 205 -10.80 -9.85 15.79
N LYS A 206 -9.76 -10.67 15.70
CA LYS A 206 -8.59 -10.62 16.58
C LYS A 206 -7.47 -9.73 16.05
N THR A 207 -7.56 -9.24 14.81
CA THR A 207 -6.54 -8.36 14.26
C THR A 207 -6.56 -6.99 14.94
N ARG A 208 -5.38 -6.39 15.12
CA ARG A 208 -5.24 -5.05 15.69
C ARG A 208 -5.98 -4.01 14.84
N PHE A 209 -5.90 -4.14 13.52
CA PHE A 209 -6.58 -3.24 12.58
C PHE A 209 -8.11 -3.31 12.75
N TYR A 210 -8.70 -4.49 12.92
CA TYR A 210 -10.12 -4.63 13.22
C TYR A 210 -10.50 -3.89 14.50
N GLN A 211 -9.69 -4.04 15.55
CA GLN A 211 -9.94 -3.39 16.84
C GLN A 211 -9.81 -1.86 16.70
N GLU A 212 -8.77 -1.37 16.05
CA GLU A 212 -8.54 0.07 15.82
C GLU A 212 -9.69 0.72 15.05
N VAL A 213 -10.18 0.12 13.96
CA VAL A 213 -11.32 0.69 13.20
C VAL A 213 -12.64 0.51 13.94
N LYS A 214 -12.81 -0.55 14.72
CA LYS A 214 -13.98 -0.68 15.62
C LYS A 214 -14.00 0.46 16.63
N GLU A 215 -12.86 0.81 17.19
CA GLU A 215 -12.73 1.95 18.10
C GLU A 215 -12.97 3.29 17.38
N GLU A 216 -12.37 3.52 16.21
CA GLU A 216 -12.61 4.73 15.39
C GLU A 216 -14.10 4.89 15.08
N THR A 217 -14.77 3.86 14.62
CA THR A 217 -16.21 3.89 14.30
C THR A 217 -17.05 4.22 15.55
N LYS A 218 -16.68 3.67 16.72
CA LYS A 218 -17.32 4.03 17.99
C LYS A 218 -17.14 5.51 18.31
N LEU A 219 -15.92 6.04 18.15
CA LEU A 219 -15.61 7.46 18.42
C LEU A 219 -16.34 8.40 17.44
N GLU A 220 -16.44 8.05 16.16
CA GLU A 220 -17.19 8.80 15.16
C GLU A 220 -18.72 8.85 15.43
N THR A 221 -19.23 7.86 16.15
CA THR A 221 -20.66 7.79 16.50
C THR A 221 -21.02 8.69 17.70
N ILE A 222 -20.05 9.07 18.53
CA ILE A 222 -20.26 9.87 19.76
C ILE A 222 -21.03 11.18 19.48
N PRO A 223 -20.69 12.03 18.50
CA PRO A 223 -21.39 13.27 18.24
C PRO A 223 -22.88 13.08 17.92
N ARG A 224 -23.20 12.04 17.18
CA ARG A 224 -24.59 11.73 16.81
C ARG A 224 -25.39 11.35 18.05
N LEU A 225 -24.82 10.52 18.92
CA LEU A 225 -25.50 10.11 20.18
C LEU A 225 -25.66 11.29 21.14
N LEU A 226 -24.69 12.22 21.19
CA LEU A 226 -24.82 13.46 21.96
C LEU A 226 -25.95 14.34 21.44
N ASN A 227 -26.07 14.49 20.11
CA ASN A 227 -27.14 15.27 19.48
C ASN A 227 -28.53 14.67 19.73
N GLU A 228 -28.61 13.36 19.93
CA GLU A 228 -29.84 12.65 20.33
C GLU A 228 -30.14 12.82 21.87
N GLY A 229 -29.31 13.56 22.59
CA GLY A 229 -29.53 13.91 24.00
C GLY A 229 -29.04 12.86 25.00
N LEU A 230 -28.22 11.89 24.59
CA LEU A 230 -27.65 10.90 25.51
C LEU A 230 -26.52 11.52 26.36
N THR A 231 -26.43 11.10 27.63
CA THR A 231 -25.33 11.51 28.51
C THR A 231 -24.03 10.77 28.19
N VAL A 232 -22.90 11.32 28.64
CA VAL A 232 -21.57 10.70 28.43
C VAL A 232 -21.53 9.28 28.99
N GLU A 233 -22.16 9.04 30.15
CA GLU A 233 -22.24 7.72 30.80
C GLU A 233 -23.12 6.74 29.99
N GLN A 234 -24.20 7.24 29.40
CA GLN A 234 -25.04 6.42 28.52
C GLN A 234 -24.31 6.04 27.25
N ILE A 235 -23.60 6.99 26.63
CA ILE A 235 -22.80 6.76 25.42
C ILE A 235 -21.67 5.77 25.72
N ALA A 236 -20.93 5.96 26.80
CA ALA A 236 -19.86 5.05 27.23
C ALA A 236 -20.37 3.60 27.36
N ARG A 237 -21.53 3.43 27.98
CA ARG A 237 -22.19 2.11 28.15
C ARG A 237 -22.67 1.51 26.84
N ILE A 238 -23.29 2.32 25.95
CA ILE A 238 -23.79 1.84 24.65
C ILE A 238 -22.65 1.42 23.73
N LEU A 239 -21.58 2.21 23.70
CA LEU A 239 -20.42 1.97 22.83
C LEU A 239 -19.38 1.03 23.45
N GLU A 240 -19.59 0.59 24.69
CA GLU A 240 -18.62 -0.22 25.45
C GLU A 240 -17.23 0.45 25.46
N LEU A 241 -17.19 1.74 25.83
CA LEU A 241 -15.98 2.55 25.96
C LEU A 241 -15.83 3.04 27.42
N GLU A 242 -14.59 3.31 27.81
CA GLU A 242 -14.31 3.99 29.05
C GLU A 242 -14.84 5.44 29.02
N ILE A 243 -15.41 5.92 30.12
CA ILE A 243 -16.02 7.26 30.22
C ILE A 243 -15.00 8.36 29.82
N GLU A 244 -13.74 8.19 30.21
CA GLU A 244 -12.68 9.15 29.91
C GLU A 244 -12.35 9.22 28.40
N VAL A 245 -12.46 8.11 27.67
CA VAL A 245 -12.29 8.06 26.21
C VAL A 245 -13.39 8.87 25.52
N VAL A 246 -14.65 8.71 25.96
CA VAL A 246 -15.78 9.48 25.44
C VAL A 246 -15.60 10.98 25.69
N LYS A 247 -15.16 11.37 26.90
CA LYS A 247 -14.90 12.78 27.25
C LYS A 247 -13.77 13.39 26.40
N GLN A 248 -12.70 12.64 26.15
CA GLN A 248 -11.59 13.09 25.30
C GLN A 248 -12.02 13.30 23.84
N ALA A 249 -12.80 12.36 23.29
CA ALA A 249 -13.34 12.46 21.92
C ALA A 249 -14.22 13.72 21.77
N ILE A 250 -15.05 14.02 22.75
CA ILE A 250 -15.90 15.23 22.75
C ILE A 250 -15.03 16.49 22.76
N LYS A 251 -13.99 16.55 23.60
CA LYS A 251 -13.08 17.71 23.66
C LYS A 251 -12.35 17.97 22.36
N GLN A 252 -11.88 16.93 21.68
CA GLN A 252 -11.16 17.05 20.41
C GLN A 252 -12.03 17.58 19.28
N GLN A 253 -13.33 17.32 19.31
CA GLN A 253 -14.29 17.81 18.32
C GLN A 253 -14.74 19.25 18.57
N THR A 254 -14.74 19.70 19.82
CA THR A 254 -15.10 21.08 20.17
C THR A 254 -13.96 22.08 19.89
N SER A 255 -12.77 21.59 19.55
CA SER A 255 -11.57 22.39 19.27
C SER A 255 -11.25 22.52 17.76
N LYS A 256 -12.13 22.05 16.88
CA LYS A 256 -12.11 22.25 15.42
C LYS A 256 -13.26 23.15 15.00
#